data_ff36b126c84ab71edbf2966cba649a06
#
_entry.id   ff36b126c84ab71edbf2966cba649a06
#
_cell.length_a   1.000
_cell.length_b   1.000
_cell.length_c   1.000
_cell.angle_alpha   90.00
_cell.angle_beta   90.00
_cell.angle_gamma   90.00
#
_symmetry.space_group_name_H-M   'P 1'
#
loop_
_entity.id
_entity.type
_entity.pdbx_description
1 polymer ?
#
loop_
_entity_poly.entity_id
_entity_poly.type
_entity_poly.pdbx_seq_one_letter_code
_entity_poly.pdbx_strand_id
1 'polypeptide(L)'
;MSAPPGGVGEFCWMDVKTRDLPGTAAFFSKALGWRFAVDEEDWRRATKISAGGHRIGGVSDLAHPVYPPGTPAHIAYYLAVDDVDRRVEAATADGARLVVAPFDAGDQGRTATLVDPVGAVFSLWQPRRFTGWGFPPRSAGVPQRMVLACDRPERARDFYRKALGVRPARADFVTAPGPAASAPRWELAVGVDDPDGVVARAGGLGPGAVLRSEEGGRPVVRLSSPEGLTVHVRGLEP
;
A
#
# COMPACT_ATOMS: atom_id res chain seq x y z
N MET A 1 -15.06 -14.61 11.36
CA MET A 1 -13.77 -14.11 11.89
C MET A 1 -13.00 -13.53 10.72
N SER A 2 -12.62 -12.25 10.76
CA SER A 2 -11.78 -11.65 9.73
C SER A 2 -10.37 -12.26 9.78
N ALA A 3 -9.76 -12.51 8.60
CA ALA A 3 -8.37 -12.96 8.52
C ALA A 3 -7.43 -11.96 9.23
N PRO A 4 -6.34 -12.43 9.85
CA PRO A 4 -5.35 -11.53 10.43
C PRO A 4 -4.71 -10.66 9.32
N PRO A 5 -4.15 -9.48 9.68
CA PRO A 5 -3.36 -8.70 8.72
C PRO A 5 -2.27 -9.58 8.09
N GLY A 6 -2.13 -9.51 6.76
CA GLY A 6 -1.11 -10.29 6.05
C GLY A 6 -1.44 -11.76 5.76
N GLY A 7 -2.61 -12.25 6.16
CA GLY A 7 -3.06 -13.60 5.77
C GLY A 7 -3.35 -13.72 4.26
N VAL A 8 -3.40 -14.96 3.76
CA VAL A 8 -3.74 -15.23 2.34
C VAL A 8 -5.05 -14.54 1.97
N GLY A 9 -5.04 -13.80 0.86
CA GLY A 9 -6.16 -12.99 0.39
C GLY A 9 -6.23 -11.57 0.96
N GLU A 10 -5.27 -11.18 1.81
CA GLU A 10 -5.18 -9.83 2.39
C GLU A 10 -3.90 -9.12 1.93
N PHE A 11 -3.92 -7.78 1.99
CA PHE A 11 -2.68 -7.02 1.84
C PHE A 11 -1.72 -7.35 2.99
N CYS A 12 -0.46 -7.56 2.65
CA CYS A 12 0.54 -8.07 3.57
C CYS A 12 1.80 -7.22 3.69
N TRP A 13 2.01 -6.29 2.77
CA TRP A 13 3.21 -5.45 2.76
C TRP A 13 3.04 -4.20 1.91
N MET A 14 3.87 -3.20 2.17
CA MET A 14 4.08 -2.05 1.29
C MET A 14 5.56 -1.79 1.06
N ASP A 15 5.90 -1.23 -0.10
CA ASP A 15 7.24 -0.76 -0.44
C ASP A 15 7.15 0.67 -0.99
N VAL A 16 7.68 1.62 -0.23
CA VAL A 16 7.73 3.03 -0.61
C VAL A 16 8.86 3.23 -1.61
N LYS A 17 8.52 3.62 -2.83
CA LYS A 17 9.47 3.88 -3.90
C LYS A 17 9.62 5.38 -4.08
N THR A 18 10.79 5.89 -3.77
CA THR A 18 11.07 7.33 -3.67
C THR A 18 12.45 7.67 -4.26
N ARG A 19 12.63 8.89 -4.76
CA ARG A 19 13.94 9.43 -5.13
C ARG A 19 14.56 10.27 -4.02
N ASP A 20 13.73 10.70 -3.06
CA ASP A 20 14.14 11.47 -1.88
C ASP A 20 13.76 10.70 -0.61
N LEU A 21 14.58 9.70 -0.28
CA LEU A 21 14.39 8.93 0.96
C LEU A 21 14.47 9.84 2.20
N PRO A 22 15.44 10.77 2.35
CA PRO A 22 15.49 11.65 3.50
C PRO A 22 14.24 12.52 3.67
N GLY A 23 13.74 13.14 2.60
CA GLY A 23 12.54 13.97 2.62
C GLY A 23 11.28 13.15 2.90
N THR A 24 11.15 11.98 2.26
CA THR A 24 10.05 11.04 2.51
C THR A 24 10.06 10.55 3.97
N ALA A 25 11.21 10.18 4.51
CA ALA A 25 11.35 9.76 5.89
C ALA A 25 11.01 10.89 6.86
N ALA A 26 11.52 12.10 6.64
CA ALA A 26 11.24 13.26 7.46
C ALA A 26 9.72 13.57 7.50
N PHE A 27 9.04 13.52 6.33
CA PHE A 27 7.62 13.77 6.23
C PHE A 27 6.80 12.76 7.04
N PHE A 28 6.92 11.47 6.76
CA PHE A 28 6.10 10.45 7.42
C PHE A 28 6.48 10.26 8.90
N SER A 29 7.75 10.47 9.27
CA SER A 29 8.15 10.46 10.68
C SER A 29 7.47 11.57 11.46
N LYS A 30 7.44 12.80 10.94
CA LYS A 30 6.84 13.95 11.62
C LYS A 30 5.31 13.88 11.63
N ALA A 31 4.69 13.45 10.53
CA ALA A 31 3.23 13.36 10.42
C ALA A 31 2.66 12.17 11.20
N LEU A 32 3.21 10.95 11.02
CA LEU A 32 2.65 9.69 11.48
C LEU A 32 3.47 9.00 12.58
N GLY A 33 4.66 9.51 12.92
CA GLY A 33 5.56 8.85 13.87
C GLY A 33 6.24 7.59 13.30
N TRP A 34 6.23 7.40 11.97
CA TRP A 34 6.92 6.28 11.36
C TRP A 34 8.44 6.39 11.54
N ARG A 35 9.09 5.26 11.75
CA ARG A 35 10.55 5.18 11.88
C ARG A 35 11.13 4.49 10.66
N PHE A 36 12.13 5.12 10.09
CA PHE A 36 12.90 4.61 8.95
C PHE A 36 14.29 4.21 9.45
N ALA A 37 14.65 2.96 9.27
CA ALA A 37 15.95 2.45 9.71
C ALA A 37 16.49 1.41 8.73
N VAL A 38 17.81 1.42 8.53
CA VAL A 38 18.49 0.36 7.78
C VAL A 38 18.41 -0.94 8.59
N ASP A 39 18.01 -2.01 7.95
CA ASP A 39 18.03 -3.35 8.51
C ASP A 39 19.45 -3.94 8.32
N GLU A 40 20.25 -3.87 9.36
CA GLU A 40 21.65 -4.32 9.32
C GLU A 40 21.77 -5.85 9.16
N GLU A 41 20.72 -6.60 9.47
CA GLU A 41 20.66 -8.05 9.30
C GLU A 41 20.23 -8.45 7.86
N ASP A 42 19.65 -7.51 7.10
CA ASP A 42 19.34 -7.73 5.68
C ASP A 42 20.62 -7.54 4.86
N TRP A 43 21.04 -8.58 4.12
CA TRP A 43 22.26 -8.51 3.28
C TRP A 43 22.24 -7.35 2.28
N ARG A 44 21.05 -6.87 1.89
CA ARG A 44 20.87 -5.69 1.05
C ARG A 44 20.87 -4.39 1.82
N ARG A 45 20.92 -4.46 3.16
CA ARG A 45 20.82 -3.29 4.05
C ARG A 45 19.60 -2.42 3.71
N ALA A 46 18.48 -3.07 3.42
CA ALA A 46 17.26 -2.38 3.01
C ALA A 46 16.71 -1.50 4.14
N THR A 47 16.29 -0.29 3.81
CA THR A 47 15.56 0.57 4.77
C THR A 47 14.18 -0.01 5.03
N LYS A 48 13.85 -0.22 6.30
CA LYS A 48 12.53 -0.69 6.76
C LYS A 48 11.77 0.46 7.42
N ILE A 49 10.46 0.39 7.31
CA ILE A 49 9.52 1.33 7.95
C ILE A 49 8.85 0.60 9.10
N SER A 50 8.81 1.23 10.26
CA SER A 50 8.10 0.71 11.43
C SER A 50 7.19 1.75 12.07
N ALA A 51 6.10 1.29 12.71
CA ALA A 51 5.18 2.07 13.50
C ALA A 51 4.77 1.27 14.74
N GLY A 52 4.76 1.89 15.92
CA GLY A 52 4.39 1.21 17.17
C GLY A 52 5.24 -0.03 17.48
N GLY A 53 6.50 -0.10 17.00
CA GLY A 53 7.38 -1.27 17.16
C GLY A 53 7.17 -2.37 16.12
N HIS A 54 6.20 -2.24 15.21
CA HIS A 54 5.91 -3.22 14.17
C HIS A 54 6.51 -2.82 12.83
N ARG A 55 7.11 -3.75 12.08
CA ARG A 55 7.52 -3.53 10.69
C ARG A 55 6.27 -3.44 9.80
N ILE A 56 6.15 -2.33 9.07
CA ILE A 56 4.99 -2.07 8.20
C ILE A 56 5.35 -1.92 6.73
N GLY A 57 6.62 -1.71 6.40
CA GLY A 57 7.03 -1.51 5.02
C GLY A 57 8.53 -1.53 4.81
N GLY A 58 8.91 -1.42 3.53
CA GLY A 58 10.26 -1.19 3.06
C GLY A 58 10.36 0.10 2.26
N VAL A 59 11.59 0.48 1.92
CA VAL A 59 11.87 1.60 1.01
C VAL A 59 12.79 1.13 -0.10
N SER A 60 12.48 1.51 -1.31
CA SER A 60 13.30 1.32 -2.50
C SER A 60 13.67 2.67 -3.11
N ASP A 61 14.96 2.85 -3.39
CA ASP A 61 15.47 4.03 -4.08
C ASP A 61 15.21 3.92 -5.60
N LEU A 62 14.40 4.82 -6.14
CA LEU A 62 14.11 4.91 -7.58
C LEU A 62 15.30 5.42 -8.41
N ALA A 63 16.38 5.89 -7.79
CA ALA A 63 17.63 6.19 -8.49
C ALA A 63 18.40 4.92 -8.86
N HIS A 64 18.07 3.77 -8.26
CA HIS A 64 18.73 2.50 -8.57
C HIS A 64 18.43 2.08 -10.02
N PRO A 65 19.44 1.62 -10.81
CA PRO A 65 19.31 1.31 -12.24
C PRO A 65 18.29 0.22 -12.60
N VAL A 66 17.82 -0.57 -11.64
CA VAL A 66 16.74 -1.57 -11.86
C VAL A 66 15.41 -0.92 -12.23
N TYR A 67 15.21 0.36 -11.88
CA TYR A 67 14.00 1.08 -12.21
C TYR A 67 14.14 1.85 -13.51
N PRO A 68 13.13 1.80 -14.40
CA PRO A 68 13.12 2.60 -15.61
C PRO A 68 13.27 4.11 -15.29
N PRO A 69 14.04 4.86 -16.10
CA PRO A 69 14.10 6.32 -15.95
C PRO A 69 12.71 6.94 -16.00
N GLY A 70 12.48 7.93 -15.15
CA GLY A 70 11.18 8.62 -15.08
C GLY A 70 10.07 7.89 -14.32
N THR A 71 10.33 6.71 -13.72
CA THR A 71 9.37 6.05 -12.84
C THR A 71 8.96 7.03 -11.72
N PRO A 72 7.66 7.37 -11.56
CA PRO A 72 7.23 8.29 -10.52
C PRO A 72 7.34 7.65 -9.13
N ALA A 73 7.47 8.48 -8.09
CA ALA A 73 7.37 8.02 -6.72
C ALA A 73 5.99 7.39 -6.47
N HIS A 74 5.95 6.24 -5.81
CA HIS A 74 4.71 5.53 -5.52
C HIS A 74 4.90 4.55 -4.36
N ILE A 75 3.79 4.07 -3.81
CA ILE A 75 3.80 2.97 -2.84
C ILE A 75 3.29 1.73 -3.54
N ALA A 76 4.13 0.70 -3.61
CA ALA A 76 3.74 -0.62 -4.10
C ALA A 76 3.12 -1.42 -2.96
N TYR A 77 1.97 -2.05 -3.21
CA TYR A 77 1.26 -2.85 -2.23
C TYR A 77 1.20 -4.30 -2.65
N TYR A 78 1.37 -5.19 -1.68
CA TYR A 78 1.45 -6.63 -1.90
C TYR A 78 0.29 -7.35 -1.24
N LEU A 79 -0.36 -8.23 -2.01
CA LEU A 79 -1.42 -9.13 -1.59
C LEU A 79 -0.84 -10.52 -1.35
N ALA A 80 -1.05 -11.09 -0.16
CA ALA A 80 -0.63 -12.45 0.13
C ALA A 80 -1.49 -13.46 -0.63
N VAL A 81 -0.84 -14.40 -1.30
CA VAL A 81 -1.48 -15.47 -2.05
C VAL A 81 -0.83 -16.82 -1.74
N ASP A 82 -1.55 -17.88 -2.01
CA ASP A 82 -1.09 -19.26 -1.84
C ASP A 82 -0.12 -19.71 -2.95
N ASP A 83 -0.34 -19.24 -4.18
CA ASP A 83 0.44 -19.59 -5.37
C ASP A 83 0.42 -18.44 -6.36
N VAL A 84 1.58 -17.79 -6.55
CA VAL A 84 1.69 -16.60 -7.42
C VAL A 84 1.41 -16.95 -8.87
N ASP A 85 1.93 -18.07 -9.40
CA ASP A 85 1.80 -18.43 -10.80
C ASP A 85 0.32 -18.68 -11.15
N ARG A 86 -0.36 -19.50 -10.36
CA ARG A 86 -1.79 -19.78 -10.52
C ARG A 86 -2.64 -18.51 -10.39
N ARG A 87 -2.30 -17.60 -9.47
CA ARG A 87 -3.05 -16.36 -9.30
C ARG A 87 -2.80 -15.35 -10.41
N VAL A 88 -1.61 -15.33 -11.00
CA VAL A 88 -1.32 -14.56 -12.20
C VAL A 88 -2.15 -15.07 -13.39
N GLU A 89 -2.24 -16.37 -13.59
CA GLU A 89 -3.10 -16.96 -14.62
C GLU A 89 -4.57 -16.58 -14.44
N ALA A 90 -5.10 -16.74 -13.22
CA ALA A 90 -6.48 -16.36 -12.91
C ALA A 90 -6.74 -14.86 -13.12
N ALA A 91 -5.81 -14.00 -12.70
CA ALA A 91 -5.93 -12.56 -12.85
C ALA A 91 -5.89 -12.13 -14.31
N THR A 92 -4.98 -12.68 -15.10
CA THR A 92 -4.87 -12.38 -16.54
C THR A 92 -6.08 -12.87 -17.32
N ALA A 93 -6.62 -14.04 -16.98
CA ALA A 93 -7.86 -14.55 -17.55
C ALA A 93 -9.09 -13.65 -17.26
N ASP A 94 -9.09 -12.92 -16.15
CA ASP A 94 -10.16 -11.93 -15.80
C ASP A 94 -9.79 -10.48 -16.19
N GLY A 95 -8.76 -10.31 -17.05
CA GLY A 95 -8.45 -9.04 -17.72
C GLY A 95 -7.36 -8.18 -17.05
N ALA A 96 -6.58 -8.72 -16.12
CA ALA A 96 -5.38 -8.03 -15.63
C ALA A 96 -4.25 -8.10 -16.67
N ARG A 97 -3.40 -7.08 -16.65
CA ARG A 97 -2.19 -7.03 -17.48
C ARG A 97 -0.96 -7.29 -16.61
N LEU A 98 -0.16 -8.26 -16.99
CA LEU A 98 1.11 -8.58 -16.35
C LEU A 98 2.14 -7.46 -16.61
N VAL A 99 2.78 -6.94 -15.56
CA VAL A 99 3.83 -5.91 -15.61
C VAL A 99 5.18 -6.51 -15.28
N VAL A 100 5.25 -7.29 -14.21
CA VAL A 100 6.46 -8.03 -13.82
C VAL A 100 6.07 -9.51 -13.68
N ALA A 101 6.72 -10.35 -14.47
CA ALA A 101 6.50 -11.79 -14.42
C ALA A 101 6.85 -12.40 -13.05
N PRO A 102 6.25 -13.53 -12.68
CA PRO A 102 6.58 -14.21 -11.43
C PRO A 102 8.08 -14.47 -11.28
N PHE A 103 8.66 -14.04 -10.15
CA PHE A 103 10.07 -14.31 -9.83
C PHE A 103 10.26 -14.53 -8.33
N ASP A 104 11.33 -15.21 -7.97
CA ASP A 104 11.68 -15.44 -6.57
C ASP A 104 12.47 -14.27 -6.00
N ALA A 105 11.97 -13.67 -4.93
CA ALA A 105 12.67 -12.65 -4.15
C ALA A 105 13.61 -13.34 -3.13
N GLY A 106 14.60 -14.06 -3.65
CA GLY A 106 15.46 -14.91 -2.86
C GLY A 106 14.68 -16.00 -2.13
N ASP A 107 15.03 -16.23 -0.87
CA ASP A 107 14.35 -17.16 0.02
C ASP A 107 13.13 -16.55 0.75
N GLN A 108 12.86 -15.27 0.53
CA GLN A 108 11.81 -14.54 1.25
C GLN A 108 10.41 -14.89 0.73
N GLY A 109 10.26 -15.09 -0.56
CA GLY A 109 8.99 -15.39 -1.19
C GLY A 109 9.04 -15.30 -2.71
N ARG A 110 7.88 -15.46 -3.36
CA ARG A 110 7.69 -15.31 -4.80
C ARG A 110 6.70 -14.17 -5.07
N THR A 111 6.94 -13.37 -6.09
CA THR A 111 6.13 -12.18 -6.38
C THR A 111 5.92 -11.97 -7.86
N ALA A 112 4.84 -11.27 -8.20
CA ALA A 112 4.54 -10.75 -9.53
C ALA A 112 3.82 -9.42 -9.40
N THR A 113 3.88 -8.56 -10.44
CA THR A 113 3.17 -7.28 -10.45
C THR A 113 2.23 -7.20 -11.65
N LEU A 114 0.99 -6.78 -11.41
CA LEU A 114 -0.06 -6.66 -12.41
C LEU A 114 -0.74 -5.28 -12.34
N VAL A 115 -1.46 -4.95 -13.41
CA VAL A 115 -2.45 -3.88 -13.44
C VAL A 115 -3.82 -4.55 -13.55
N ASP A 116 -4.73 -4.19 -12.67
CA ASP A 116 -6.08 -4.73 -12.67
C ASP A 116 -6.97 -4.14 -13.80
N PRO A 117 -8.18 -4.67 -14.04
CA PRO A 117 -9.04 -4.21 -15.12
C PRO A 117 -9.59 -2.78 -14.97
N VAL A 118 -9.41 -2.14 -13.82
CA VAL A 118 -9.76 -0.73 -13.62
C VAL A 118 -8.55 0.19 -13.69
N GLY A 119 -7.33 -0.35 -13.79
CA GLY A 119 -6.09 0.39 -13.99
C GLY A 119 -5.18 0.51 -12.77
N ALA A 120 -5.53 -0.10 -11.64
CA ALA A 120 -4.71 -0.05 -10.44
C ALA A 120 -3.59 -1.09 -10.46
N VAL A 121 -2.39 -0.66 -10.08
CA VAL A 121 -1.22 -1.55 -9.93
C VAL A 121 -1.28 -2.24 -8.57
N PHE A 122 -1.00 -3.53 -8.56
CA PHE A 122 -0.84 -4.34 -7.35
C PHE A 122 0.19 -5.44 -7.55
N SER A 123 0.78 -5.91 -6.47
CA SER A 123 1.70 -7.06 -6.49
C SER A 123 1.09 -8.23 -5.73
N LEU A 124 1.36 -9.44 -6.20
CA LEU A 124 1.08 -10.68 -5.50
C LEU A 124 2.32 -11.10 -4.71
N TRP A 125 2.13 -11.67 -3.54
CA TRP A 125 3.19 -12.19 -2.69
C TRP A 125 2.84 -13.59 -2.18
N GLN A 126 3.64 -14.57 -2.57
CA GLN A 126 3.59 -15.92 -1.99
C GLN A 126 4.68 -16.03 -0.94
N PRO A 127 4.32 -16.07 0.36
CA PRO A 127 5.31 -16.05 1.43
C PRO A 127 6.11 -17.35 1.50
N ARG A 128 7.40 -17.21 1.86
CA ARG A 128 8.27 -18.29 2.31
C ARG A 128 8.79 -17.94 3.70
N ARG A 129 9.97 -17.35 3.82
CA ARG A 129 10.51 -16.87 5.11
C ARG A 129 9.88 -15.56 5.58
N PHE A 130 9.45 -14.70 4.65
CA PHE A 130 8.82 -13.43 4.96
C PHE A 130 7.30 -13.50 4.74
N THR A 131 6.56 -13.44 5.86
CA THR A 131 5.09 -13.59 5.88
C THR A 131 4.34 -12.26 5.74
N GLY A 132 5.07 -11.12 5.81
CA GLY A 132 4.44 -9.80 5.74
C GLY A 132 3.99 -9.25 7.10
N TRP A 133 2.88 -8.48 7.11
CA TRP A 133 2.36 -7.83 8.31
C TRP A 133 1.94 -8.81 9.40
N GLY A 134 2.39 -8.56 10.63
CA GLY A 134 2.09 -9.39 11.80
C GLY A 134 1.85 -8.54 13.05
N PHE A 135 1.12 -7.42 12.93
CA PHE A 135 0.78 -6.54 14.05
C PHE A 135 -0.63 -6.81 14.59
N PRO A 136 -0.89 -6.51 15.88
CA PRO A 136 -2.23 -6.64 16.44
C PRO A 136 -3.24 -5.73 15.72
N PRO A 137 -4.49 -6.15 15.58
CA PRO A 137 -5.56 -5.26 15.13
C PRO A 137 -5.62 -4.00 16.02
N ARG A 138 -5.95 -2.85 15.40
CA ARG A 138 -6.07 -1.57 16.11
C ARG A 138 -4.79 -0.98 16.69
N SER A 139 -3.61 -1.45 16.29
CA SER A 139 -2.36 -0.74 16.61
C SER A 139 -2.34 0.63 15.92
N ALA A 140 -1.93 1.67 16.66
CA ALA A 140 -1.84 3.02 16.09
C ALA A 140 -0.65 3.16 15.14
N GLY A 141 -0.83 3.96 14.09
CA GLY A 141 0.20 4.25 13.09
C GLY A 141 0.44 3.15 12.07
N VAL A 142 -0.27 2.01 12.16
CA VAL A 142 -0.09 0.88 11.23
C VAL A 142 -1.19 0.82 10.16
N PRO A 143 -0.98 0.06 9.07
CA PRO A 143 -1.98 -0.24 8.06
C PRO A 143 -3.26 -0.84 8.65
N GLN A 144 -4.42 -0.22 8.41
CA GLN A 144 -5.71 -0.73 8.88
C GLN A 144 -6.57 -1.23 7.72
N ARG A 145 -6.59 -0.48 6.62
CA ARG A 145 -7.37 -0.83 5.43
C ARG A 145 -6.65 -0.38 4.17
N MET A 146 -7.01 -0.99 3.07
CA MET A 146 -6.63 -0.54 1.74
C MET A 146 -7.85 0.04 1.04
N VAL A 147 -7.66 1.11 0.28
CA VAL A 147 -8.75 1.79 -0.43
C VAL A 147 -8.43 1.83 -1.92
N LEU A 148 -9.37 1.40 -2.75
CA LEU A 148 -9.33 1.58 -4.19
C LEU A 148 -10.49 2.47 -4.61
N ALA A 149 -10.20 3.73 -4.95
CA ALA A 149 -11.16 4.63 -5.55
C ALA A 149 -11.08 4.53 -7.08
N CYS A 150 -12.18 4.18 -7.73
CA CYS A 150 -12.25 4.02 -9.18
C CYS A 150 -13.69 4.28 -9.70
N ASP A 151 -13.82 4.35 -11.03
CA ASP A 151 -15.12 4.55 -11.70
C ASP A 151 -16.03 3.31 -11.65
N ARG A 152 -15.46 2.11 -11.47
CA ARG A 152 -16.15 0.82 -11.47
C ARG A 152 -15.80 -0.05 -10.25
N PRO A 153 -16.19 0.37 -9.03
CA PRO A 153 -15.80 -0.31 -7.79
C PRO A 153 -16.31 -1.75 -7.69
N GLU A 154 -17.51 -2.04 -8.23
CA GLU A 154 -18.04 -3.41 -8.25
C GLU A 154 -17.23 -4.33 -9.18
N ARG A 155 -16.79 -3.83 -10.35
CA ARG A 155 -15.91 -4.58 -11.27
C ARG A 155 -14.57 -4.89 -10.60
N ALA A 156 -14.00 -3.92 -9.91
CA ALA A 156 -12.76 -4.12 -9.15
C ALA A 156 -12.94 -5.16 -8.06
N ARG A 157 -14.00 -5.06 -7.26
CA ARG A 157 -14.32 -6.02 -6.18
C ARG A 157 -14.47 -7.45 -6.70
N ASP A 158 -15.18 -7.62 -7.80
CA ASP A 158 -15.38 -8.93 -8.43
C ASP A 158 -14.10 -9.52 -8.98
N PHE A 159 -13.25 -8.68 -9.59
CA PHE A 159 -11.94 -9.09 -10.06
C PHE A 159 -11.09 -9.65 -8.91
N TYR A 160 -10.90 -8.90 -7.82
CA TYR A 160 -10.06 -9.37 -6.70
C TYR A 160 -10.62 -10.65 -6.07
N ARG A 161 -11.94 -10.77 -5.94
CA ARG A 161 -12.57 -12.01 -5.48
C ARG A 161 -12.26 -13.21 -6.36
N LYS A 162 -12.28 -13.05 -7.68
CA LYS A 162 -11.98 -14.13 -8.65
C LYS A 162 -10.49 -14.44 -8.68
N ALA A 163 -9.63 -13.42 -8.79
CA ALA A 163 -8.20 -13.56 -8.91
C ALA A 163 -7.57 -14.19 -7.65
N LEU A 164 -8.01 -13.77 -6.47
CA LEU A 164 -7.50 -14.28 -5.20
C LEU A 164 -8.24 -15.55 -4.71
N GLY A 165 -9.44 -15.80 -5.24
CA GLY A 165 -10.33 -16.84 -4.73
C GLY A 165 -10.99 -16.51 -3.39
N VAL A 166 -10.70 -15.32 -2.83
CA VAL A 166 -11.29 -14.78 -1.59
C VAL A 166 -11.45 -13.28 -1.73
N ARG A 167 -12.37 -12.70 -0.95
CA ARG A 167 -12.56 -11.25 -0.92
C ARG A 167 -11.63 -10.65 0.14
N PRO A 168 -10.76 -9.69 -0.21
CA PRO A 168 -9.95 -8.99 0.78
C PRO A 168 -10.86 -8.28 1.80
N ALA A 169 -10.86 -8.73 3.05
CA ALA A 169 -11.79 -8.24 4.08
C ALA A 169 -11.45 -6.81 4.53
N ARG A 170 -10.19 -6.41 4.35
CA ARG A 170 -9.68 -5.08 4.72
C ARG A 170 -9.51 -4.15 3.52
N ALA A 171 -10.20 -4.42 2.41
CA ALA A 171 -10.21 -3.58 1.22
C ALA A 171 -11.56 -2.88 1.03
N ASP A 172 -11.53 -1.57 0.85
CA ASP A 172 -12.65 -0.74 0.47
C ASP A 172 -12.58 -0.42 -1.02
N PHE A 173 -13.63 -0.73 -1.74
CA PHE A 173 -13.79 -0.36 -3.15
C PHE A 173 -14.83 0.73 -3.22
N VAL A 174 -14.43 1.94 -3.60
CA VAL A 174 -15.28 3.14 -3.54
C VAL A 174 -15.31 3.84 -4.89
N THR A 175 -16.40 4.56 -5.15
CA THR A 175 -16.51 5.39 -6.35
C THR A 175 -15.58 6.59 -6.21
N ALA A 176 -14.74 6.82 -7.24
CA ALA A 176 -13.87 7.98 -7.28
C ALA A 176 -14.71 9.28 -7.39
N PRO A 177 -14.31 10.37 -6.71
CA PRO A 177 -14.99 11.64 -6.82
C PRO A 177 -14.70 12.29 -8.18
N GLY A 178 -15.72 12.35 -9.05
CA GLY A 178 -15.68 13.06 -10.35
C GLY A 178 -14.91 12.33 -11.45
N PRO A 179 -14.81 12.96 -12.64
CA PRO A 179 -14.04 12.41 -13.75
C PRO A 179 -12.57 12.31 -13.33
N ALA A 180 -12.02 11.10 -13.46
CA ALA A 180 -10.74 10.69 -12.89
C ALA A 180 -9.60 11.68 -13.25
N ALA A 181 -9.27 12.56 -12.33
CA ALA A 181 -8.08 13.41 -12.41
C ALA A 181 -6.78 12.60 -12.24
N SER A 182 -6.87 11.38 -11.72
CA SER A 182 -5.74 10.47 -11.54
C SER A 182 -6.16 9.02 -11.84
N ALA A 183 -5.22 8.23 -12.39
CA ALA A 183 -5.44 6.81 -12.60
C ALA A 183 -5.79 6.11 -11.27
N PRO A 184 -6.69 5.09 -11.29
CA PRO A 184 -7.00 4.30 -10.11
C PRO A 184 -5.72 3.74 -9.48
N ARG A 185 -5.65 3.81 -8.16
CA ARG A 185 -4.54 3.26 -7.39
C ARG A 185 -5.00 2.79 -6.02
N TRP A 186 -4.33 1.79 -5.51
CA TRP A 186 -4.47 1.43 -4.12
C TRP A 186 -3.84 2.50 -3.22
N GLU A 187 -4.52 2.84 -2.16
CA GLU A 187 -4.04 3.74 -1.12
C GLU A 187 -4.20 3.10 0.25
N LEU A 188 -3.22 3.30 1.11
CA LEU A 188 -3.22 2.81 2.48
C LEU A 188 -4.04 3.74 3.37
N ALA A 189 -4.90 3.19 4.22
CA ALA A 189 -5.51 3.89 5.34
C ALA A 189 -4.80 3.50 6.64
N VAL A 190 -4.17 4.48 7.27
CA VAL A 190 -3.47 4.36 8.55
C VAL A 190 -4.43 4.70 9.69
N GLY A 191 -4.53 3.82 10.66
CA GLY A 191 -5.31 4.06 11.88
C GLY A 191 -4.50 4.87 12.89
N VAL A 192 -5.08 5.92 13.46
CA VAL A 192 -4.42 6.78 14.44
C VAL A 192 -5.36 7.10 15.61
N ASP A 193 -4.80 7.32 16.79
CA ASP A 193 -5.59 7.67 17.99
C ASP A 193 -6.11 9.12 17.91
N ASP A 194 -5.32 10.02 17.31
CA ASP A 194 -5.60 11.46 17.21
C ASP A 194 -5.46 11.93 15.74
N PRO A 195 -6.51 11.79 14.92
CA PRO A 195 -6.50 12.26 13.54
C PRO A 195 -6.26 13.77 13.38
N ASP A 196 -6.82 14.58 14.27
CA ASP A 196 -6.70 16.03 14.19
C ASP A 196 -5.27 16.48 14.50
N GLY A 197 -4.62 15.88 15.48
CA GLY A 197 -3.22 16.12 15.77
C GLY A 197 -2.29 15.68 14.64
N VAL A 198 -2.59 14.56 13.96
CA VAL A 198 -1.86 14.13 12.76
C VAL A 198 -2.01 15.17 11.64
N VAL A 199 -3.23 15.64 11.40
CA VAL A 199 -3.52 16.65 10.38
C VAL A 199 -2.80 17.97 10.68
N ALA A 200 -2.82 18.41 11.95
CA ALA A 200 -2.12 19.63 12.38
C ALA A 200 -0.60 19.53 12.16
N ARG A 201 0.02 18.40 12.55
CA ARG A 201 1.45 18.15 12.32
C ARG A 201 1.81 18.14 10.84
N ALA A 202 1.01 17.44 10.03
CA ALA A 202 1.23 17.38 8.58
C ALA A 202 1.04 18.73 7.90
N GLY A 203 0.02 19.51 8.30
CA GLY A 203 -0.24 20.86 7.78
C GLY A 203 0.94 21.82 7.98
N GLY A 204 1.71 21.65 9.05
CA GLY A 204 2.93 22.39 9.30
C GLY A 204 4.14 22.00 8.42
N LEU A 205 4.01 20.97 7.56
CA LEU A 205 5.11 20.49 6.69
C LEU A 205 5.11 21.14 5.31
N GLY A 206 4.07 21.89 4.98
CA GLY A 206 4.02 22.64 3.73
C GLY A 206 2.64 22.62 3.06
N PRO A 207 2.46 23.48 2.04
CA PRO A 207 1.21 23.52 1.28
C PRO A 207 1.00 22.18 0.54
N GLY A 208 -0.24 21.68 0.57
CA GLY A 208 -0.58 20.41 -0.07
C GLY A 208 -0.27 19.15 0.74
N ALA A 209 0.37 19.26 1.91
CA ALA A 209 0.65 18.11 2.79
C ALA A 209 -0.62 17.43 3.34
N VAL A 210 -1.72 18.15 3.39
CA VAL A 210 -3.05 17.65 3.78
C VAL A 210 -4.04 17.89 2.65
N LEU A 211 -4.60 16.82 2.14
CA LEU A 211 -5.65 16.85 1.10
C LEU A 211 -6.97 16.41 1.73
N ARG A 212 -8.02 17.17 1.49
CA ARG A 212 -9.37 16.85 1.93
C ARG A 212 -10.26 16.59 0.72
N SER A 213 -10.99 15.51 0.76
CA SER A 213 -11.92 15.10 -0.32
C SER A 213 -13.11 14.35 0.28
N GLU A 214 -14.02 13.94 -0.59
CA GLU A 214 -15.14 13.09 -0.23
C GLU A 214 -15.10 11.83 -1.10
N GLU A 215 -15.32 10.67 -0.50
CA GLU A 215 -15.36 9.38 -1.19
C GLU A 215 -16.57 8.58 -0.68
N GLY A 216 -17.42 8.19 -1.61
CA GLY A 216 -18.65 7.46 -1.26
C GLY A 216 -19.53 8.20 -0.26
N GLY A 217 -19.60 9.54 -0.33
CA GLY A 217 -20.38 10.38 0.59
C GLY A 217 -19.77 10.57 1.98
N ARG A 218 -18.47 10.24 2.15
CA ARG A 218 -17.76 10.38 3.43
C ARG A 218 -16.55 11.28 3.29
N PRO A 219 -16.30 12.18 4.26
CA PRO A 219 -15.09 12.99 4.26
C PRO A 219 -13.85 12.11 4.42
N VAL A 220 -12.84 12.39 3.60
CA VAL A 220 -11.55 11.68 3.59
C VAL A 220 -10.43 12.68 3.74
N VAL A 221 -9.48 12.34 4.60
CA VAL A 221 -8.23 13.09 4.79
C VAL A 221 -7.08 12.23 4.30
N ARG A 222 -6.27 12.79 3.40
CA ARG A 222 -5.02 12.21 2.94
C ARG A 222 -3.85 13.08 3.35
N LEU A 223 -2.76 12.44 3.71
CA LEU A 223 -1.45 13.08 3.77
C LEU A 223 -0.77 12.87 2.43
N SER A 224 -0.07 13.89 1.94
CA SER A 224 0.69 13.86 0.70
C SER A 224 2.11 14.34 0.95
N SER A 225 3.11 13.48 0.70
CA SER A 225 4.51 13.87 0.76
C SER A 225 4.87 14.83 -0.37
N PRO A 226 6.03 15.53 -0.34
CA PRO A 226 6.48 16.39 -1.43
C PRO A 226 6.58 15.68 -2.80
N GLU A 227 6.85 14.37 -2.82
CA GLU A 227 6.85 13.57 -4.05
C GLU A 227 5.45 13.03 -4.45
N GLY A 228 4.38 13.40 -3.73
CA GLY A 228 3.01 12.96 -4.01
C GLY A 228 2.66 11.55 -3.50
N LEU A 229 3.45 10.99 -2.59
CA LEU A 229 3.09 9.75 -1.90
C LEU A 229 1.94 10.01 -0.95
N THR A 230 0.83 9.28 -1.11
CA THR A 230 -0.39 9.54 -0.35
C THR A 230 -0.77 8.38 0.55
N VAL A 231 -1.28 8.71 1.74
CA VAL A 231 -1.92 7.77 2.67
C VAL A 231 -3.16 8.41 3.28
N HIS A 232 -4.21 7.62 3.51
CA HIS A 232 -5.39 8.07 4.25
C HIS A 232 -5.11 8.07 5.75
N VAL A 233 -5.72 9.01 6.46
CA VAL A 233 -5.75 9.05 7.93
C VAL A 233 -7.15 8.73 8.40
N ARG A 234 -7.26 7.75 9.29
CA ARG A 234 -8.54 7.38 9.94
C ARG A 234 -8.35 7.26 11.45
N GLY A 235 -9.34 7.69 12.22
CA GLY A 235 -9.40 7.36 13.65
C GLY A 235 -9.50 5.83 13.82
N LEU A 236 -8.87 5.29 14.85
CA LEU A 236 -9.09 3.91 15.25
C LEU A 236 -10.55 3.75 15.70
N GLU A 237 -11.25 2.78 15.13
CA GLU A 237 -12.59 2.44 15.59
C GLU A 237 -12.52 1.82 17.00
N PRO A 238 -13.45 2.15 17.90
CA PRO A 238 -13.50 1.65 19.27
C PRO A 238 -13.66 0.13 19.39
#